data_5dfa4c0046c779607a440a2af5f118b4
#
_entry.id   5dfa4c0046c779607a440a2af5f118b4
#
_cell.length_a   1.000
_cell.length_b   1.000
_cell.length_c   1.000
_cell.angle_alpha   90.00
_cell.angle_beta   90.00
_cell.angle_gamma   90.00
#
_symmetry.space_group_name_H-M   'P 1'
#
loop_
_entity.id
_entity.type
_entity.pdbx_description
1 polymer ?
#
loop_
_entity_poly.entity_id
_entity_poly.type
_entity_poly.pdbx_seq_one_letter_code
_entity_poly.pdbx_strand_id
1 'polypeptide(L)'
;MRKHKNLNKQELMIRQDIPCVHLGGKFVPLESRVKSLLGEKRKKRAEKVLATVVMGMNLVNVTAPVAALAAAGKTVPAPVQPLRSDAAPLDYAVLPQLADVVDRAIFARAEATDYSGNASVATMVKGDTQTITSGQNGIVSVMSGDVNGAGLQTISSGGTGTVSKMDGGGTQFVSSGGIGTVIDMNGGYQTVYEGGTGKVETMDGLQYISGGVGSVGTMNGPAGQFIYSGGTGMINELNSYQQYVNEGCTGIINIMNTTGTQWISANAVGTVVTLKSGTQLVDDGGTGTIITLDNHDGAGGQIVYSNAIGTIVTMLDGEQYVFKGGSATVVDMSGGTQIVRVSGNGMIETLNGGEQNIMGGGTGLVSTMNSGSQVISSSGTGTVDTLNGGTQTVAGGGNGTVSTMLGGTQVVSSSGKGTVNALNGGTQIVSVGGTSLDTVLNSGGEQLILNGGTALDTELNGGIMQMSSGGIVSGMTMTGGSMVLENIDGGSFNINGTLTANNAVIDMTDSSVTRAGTPAYESLTIDTLSGSGTTFILDTDLAGEANSDKVIIT
;
A
#
# COMPACT_ATOMS: atom_id res chain seq x y z
N MET A 1 -1.41 25.01 -56.71
CA MET A 1 -0.81 25.64 -55.51
C MET A 1 -1.84 25.63 -54.39
N ARG A 2 -1.79 24.63 -53.49
CA ARG A 2 -2.57 24.56 -52.25
C ARG A 2 -1.61 24.74 -51.09
N LYS A 3 -1.73 25.83 -50.35
CA LYS A 3 -1.02 26.07 -49.09
C LYS A 3 -1.76 25.33 -47.97
N HIS A 4 -1.16 24.26 -47.48
CA HIS A 4 -1.56 23.68 -46.20
C HIS A 4 -1.03 24.58 -45.07
N LYS A 5 -1.93 25.15 -44.29
CA LYS A 5 -1.61 25.74 -42.98
C LYS A 5 -1.35 24.60 -41.98
N ASN A 6 -0.10 24.46 -41.56
CA ASN A 6 0.24 23.66 -40.36
C ASN A 6 -0.33 24.38 -39.15
N LEU A 7 -1.40 23.85 -38.59
CA LEU A 7 -1.89 24.21 -37.26
C LEU A 7 -0.93 23.62 -36.22
N ASN A 8 -0.44 24.48 -35.35
CA ASN A 8 0.58 24.18 -34.38
C ASN A 8 0.03 23.16 -33.34
N LYS A 9 0.75 22.08 -33.10
CA LYS A 9 0.38 21.02 -32.15
C LYS A 9 0.08 21.52 -30.73
N GLN A 10 0.59 22.71 -30.39
CA GLN A 10 0.31 23.35 -29.08
C GLN A 10 -1.11 23.91 -28.95
N GLU A 11 -1.74 24.38 -30.04
CA GLU A 11 -3.13 24.84 -29.99
C GLU A 11 -4.14 23.70 -29.86
N LEU A 12 -3.78 22.46 -30.24
CA LEU A 12 -4.66 21.29 -30.10
C LEU A 12 -4.65 20.71 -28.67
N MET A 13 -3.53 20.87 -27.92
CA MET A 13 -3.44 20.42 -26.52
C MET A 13 -4.20 21.34 -25.54
N ILE A 14 -4.32 22.62 -25.83
CA ILE A 14 -5.03 23.58 -24.95
C ILE A 14 -6.56 23.37 -24.99
N ARG A 15 -7.09 22.65 -25.98
CA ARG A 15 -8.53 22.37 -26.09
C ARG A 15 -9.02 21.10 -25.37
N GLN A 16 -8.13 20.29 -24.81
CA GLN A 16 -8.51 19.04 -24.13
C GLN A 16 -8.82 19.19 -22.62
N ASP A 17 -8.55 20.33 -22.01
CA ASP A 17 -8.67 20.54 -20.56
C ASP A 17 -9.83 21.46 -20.14
N ILE A 18 -10.91 21.54 -20.92
CA ILE A 18 -12.12 22.30 -20.50
C ILE A 18 -12.96 21.41 -19.58
N PRO A 19 -13.17 21.81 -18.32
CA PRO A 19 -14.05 21.06 -17.42
C PRO A 19 -15.45 20.91 -18.02
N CYS A 20 -15.94 19.69 -18.12
CA CYS A 20 -17.28 19.37 -18.62
C CYS A 20 -18.17 18.88 -17.47
N VAL A 21 -19.42 19.28 -17.43
CA VAL A 21 -20.43 18.79 -16.49
C VAL A 21 -21.32 17.78 -17.19
N HIS A 22 -21.56 16.64 -16.54
CA HIS A 22 -22.42 15.59 -17.06
C HIS A 22 -23.88 15.94 -16.80
N LEU A 23 -24.67 16.17 -17.84
CA LEU A 23 -26.10 16.48 -17.76
C LEU A 23 -26.86 15.64 -18.81
N GLY A 24 -27.72 14.76 -18.34
CA GLY A 24 -28.62 13.98 -19.21
C GLY A 24 -27.93 13.12 -20.27
N GLY A 25 -26.79 12.47 -19.93
CA GLY A 25 -26.07 11.57 -20.83
C GLY A 25 -25.14 12.24 -21.85
N LYS A 26 -24.91 13.56 -21.77
CA LYS A 26 -23.97 14.30 -22.63
C LYS A 26 -23.01 15.16 -21.83
N PHE A 27 -21.75 15.17 -22.21
CA PHE A 27 -20.76 16.11 -21.67
C PHE A 27 -20.91 17.48 -22.34
N VAL A 28 -21.14 18.53 -21.54
CA VAL A 28 -21.28 19.89 -22.01
C VAL A 28 -20.21 20.76 -21.33
N PRO A 29 -19.40 21.54 -22.05
CA PRO A 29 -18.43 22.43 -21.44
C PRO A 29 -19.09 23.42 -20.47
N LEU A 30 -18.54 23.55 -19.26
CA LEU A 30 -19.07 24.42 -18.21
C LEU A 30 -19.20 25.87 -18.68
N GLU A 31 -18.28 26.33 -19.51
CA GLU A 31 -18.27 27.66 -20.12
C GLU A 31 -19.51 27.98 -20.96
N SER A 32 -20.04 26.99 -21.71
CA SER A 32 -21.22 27.19 -22.57
C SER A 32 -22.49 27.35 -21.78
N ARG A 33 -22.57 26.75 -20.58
CA ARG A 33 -23.76 26.84 -19.69
C ARG A 33 -23.77 28.18 -18.93
N VAL A 34 -22.63 28.62 -18.42
CA VAL A 34 -22.53 29.93 -17.76
C VAL A 34 -22.86 31.07 -18.73
N LYS A 35 -22.41 30.98 -19.97
CA LYS A 35 -22.75 31.97 -21.02
C LYS A 35 -24.23 31.99 -21.39
N SER A 36 -24.93 30.86 -21.29
CA SER A 36 -26.37 30.80 -21.59
C SER A 36 -27.29 31.33 -20.48
N LEU A 37 -26.79 31.39 -19.25
CA LEU A 37 -27.57 31.79 -18.07
C LEU A 37 -27.43 33.28 -17.71
N LEU A 38 -26.50 34.00 -18.30
CA LEU A 38 -26.19 35.38 -17.93
C LEU A 38 -26.46 36.37 -19.08
N GLY A 39 -27.25 37.41 -18.81
CA GLY A 39 -27.47 38.52 -19.77
C GLY A 39 -26.18 39.32 -20.06
N GLU A 40 -26.10 39.97 -21.22
CA GLU A 40 -24.86 40.51 -21.80
C GLU A 40 -24.02 41.43 -20.91
N LYS A 41 -24.63 42.23 -20.03
CA LYS A 41 -23.89 43.12 -19.11
C LYS A 41 -23.20 42.39 -17.94
N ARG A 42 -23.54 41.14 -17.69
CA ARG A 42 -22.96 40.30 -16.62
C ARG A 42 -21.86 39.38 -17.14
N LYS A 43 -21.77 39.13 -18.46
CA LYS A 43 -20.80 38.25 -19.09
C LYS A 43 -19.34 38.61 -18.81
N LYS A 44 -18.98 39.89 -18.90
CA LYS A 44 -17.58 40.34 -18.70
C LYS A 44 -17.08 40.23 -17.25
N ARG A 45 -17.97 40.23 -16.26
CA ARG A 45 -17.60 39.98 -14.85
C ARG A 45 -17.51 38.52 -14.54
N ALA A 46 -18.41 37.69 -15.11
CA ALA A 46 -18.39 36.24 -14.97
C ALA A 46 -17.18 35.59 -15.64
N GLU A 47 -16.68 36.13 -16.74
CA GLU A 47 -15.47 35.64 -17.42
C GLU A 47 -14.20 35.80 -16.55
N LYS A 48 -14.08 36.87 -15.76
CA LYS A 48 -12.96 37.04 -14.83
C LYS A 48 -13.05 36.12 -13.61
N VAL A 49 -14.24 35.88 -13.08
CA VAL A 49 -14.48 34.98 -11.96
C VAL A 49 -14.32 33.52 -12.42
N LEU A 50 -14.83 33.20 -13.62
CA LEU A 50 -14.72 31.86 -14.19
C LEU A 50 -13.28 31.46 -14.49
N ALA A 51 -12.44 32.38 -14.96
CA ALA A 51 -11.00 32.14 -15.17
C ALA A 51 -10.27 31.80 -13.86
N THR A 52 -10.68 32.41 -12.75
CA THR A 52 -10.11 32.14 -11.42
C THR A 52 -10.60 30.80 -10.85
N VAL A 53 -11.89 30.48 -11.05
CA VAL A 53 -12.49 29.22 -10.62
C VAL A 53 -11.99 28.03 -11.44
N VAL A 54 -11.82 28.20 -12.76
CA VAL A 54 -11.30 27.16 -13.66
C VAL A 54 -9.83 26.85 -13.36
N MET A 55 -9.02 27.82 -12.96
CA MET A 55 -7.66 27.55 -12.50
C MET A 55 -7.62 26.75 -11.17
N GLY A 56 -8.61 26.95 -10.30
CA GLY A 56 -8.74 26.18 -9.06
C GLY A 56 -9.30 24.76 -9.25
N MET A 57 -10.16 24.55 -10.25
CA MET A 57 -10.82 23.24 -10.50
C MET A 57 -9.98 22.24 -11.31
N ASN A 58 -8.99 22.70 -12.06
CA ASN A 58 -8.12 21.79 -12.84
C ASN A 58 -7.23 20.84 -12.00
N LEU A 59 -7.14 21.08 -10.69
CA LEU A 59 -6.38 20.19 -9.80
C LEU A 59 -7.20 19.05 -9.18
N VAL A 60 -8.54 19.09 -9.27
CA VAL A 60 -9.40 18.08 -8.61
C VAL A 60 -9.73 16.88 -9.53
N ASN A 61 -9.48 16.98 -10.84
CA ASN A 61 -9.98 16.01 -11.83
C ASN A 61 -9.01 14.88 -12.25
N VAL A 62 -7.90 14.67 -11.57
CA VAL A 62 -6.89 13.66 -12.02
C VAL A 62 -7.16 12.24 -11.51
N THR A 63 -8.07 12.02 -10.57
CA THR A 63 -8.26 10.72 -9.92
C THR A 63 -9.51 9.93 -10.30
N ALA A 64 -10.38 10.46 -11.15
CA ALA A 64 -11.64 9.79 -11.51
C ALA A 64 -11.59 8.61 -12.52
N PRO A 65 -10.55 8.35 -13.32
CA PRO A 65 -10.61 7.29 -14.34
C PRO A 65 -10.36 5.86 -13.88
N VAL A 66 -9.78 5.62 -12.71
CA VAL A 66 -9.36 4.26 -12.31
C VAL A 66 -10.53 3.40 -11.82
N ALA A 67 -11.50 3.98 -11.16
CA ALA A 67 -12.65 3.24 -10.63
C ALA A 67 -13.66 2.80 -11.71
N ALA A 68 -13.73 3.50 -12.84
CA ALA A 68 -14.67 3.18 -13.93
C ALA A 68 -14.24 1.98 -14.79
N LEU A 69 -12.94 1.60 -14.80
CA LEU A 69 -12.45 0.49 -15.62
C LEU A 69 -12.63 -0.89 -14.94
N ALA A 70 -12.67 -0.95 -13.62
CA ALA A 70 -12.87 -2.20 -12.90
C ALA A 70 -14.30 -2.77 -13.04
N ALA A 71 -15.28 -1.92 -13.27
CA ALA A 71 -16.68 -2.34 -13.45
C ALA A 71 -16.99 -2.98 -14.81
N ALA A 72 -16.07 -2.94 -15.77
CA ALA A 72 -16.30 -3.39 -17.15
C ALA A 72 -15.76 -4.79 -17.47
N GLY A 73 -15.22 -5.55 -16.50
CA GLY A 73 -14.80 -6.94 -16.69
C GLY A 73 -13.70 -7.17 -17.74
N LYS A 74 -12.85 -6.17 -18.02
CA LYS A 74 -11.72 -6.31 -18.93
C LYS A 74 -10.41 -6.46 -18.15
N THR A 75 -9.62 -7.45 -18.55
CA THR A 75 -8.26 -7.70 -18.03
C THR A 75 -7.41 -6.43 -18.11
N VAL A 76 -6.96 -5.96 -16.96
CA VAL A 76 -6.13 -4.76 -16.82
C VAL A 76 -4.73 -5.08 -17.36
N PRO A 77 -4.19 -4.33 -18.34
CA PRO A 77 -2.78 -4.36 -18.66
C PRO A 77 -1.96 -3.85 -17.46
N ALA A 78 -0.70 -4.27 -17.36
CA ALA A 78 0.23 -3.91 -16.30
C ALA A 78 0.12 -2.43 -15.88
N PRO A 79 0.28 -2.11 -14.58
CA PRO A 79 -0.04 -0.80 -14.02
C PRO A 79 0.74 0.30 -14.74
N VAL A 80 -0.02 1.23 -15.33
CA VAL A 80 0.51 2.48 -15.86
C VAL A 80 1.00 3.27 -14.66
N GLN A 81 2.27 3.65 -14.66
CA GLN A 81 2.83 4.54 -13.64
C GLN A 81 1.98 5.81 -13.53
N PRO A 82 1.61 6.26 -12.32
CA PRO A 82 0.96 7.54 -12.15
C PRO A 82 1.90 8.63 -12.67
N LEU A 83 1.43 9.44 -13.61
CA LEU A 83 2.11 10.64 -14.06
C LEU A 83 2.30 11.56 -12.85
N ARG A 84 3.54 11.76 -12.42
CA ARG A 84 3.89 12.78 -11.44
C ARG A 84 3.49 14.13 -12.00
N SER A 85 2.61 14.83 -11.32
CA SER A 85 2.42 16.26 -11.50
C SER A 85 3.55 16.97 -10.76
N ASP A 86 4.50 17.55 -11.47
CA ASP A 86 5.52 18.45 -10.90
C ASP A 86 4.94 19.87 -10.60
N ALA A 87 3.62 19.96 -10.44
CA ALA A 87 2.98 21.20 -10.03
C ALA A 87 3.19 21.41 -8.52
N ALA A 88 3.74 22.54 -8.16
CA ALA A 88 3.88 22.98 -6.77
C ALA A 88 2.53 22.87 -6.03
N PRO A 89 2.52 22.45 -4.75
CA PRO A 89 1.30 22.37 -3.98
C PRO A 89 0.60 23.73 -3.98
N LEU A 90 -0.66 23.74 -4.41
CA LEU A 90 -1.50 24.92 -4.27
C LEU A 90 -1.74 25.19 -2.79
N ASP A 91 -1.57 26.45 -2.41
CA ASP A 91 -1.90 26.92 -1.07
C ASP A 91 -3.40 26.80 -0.82
N TYR A 92 -3.82 25.68 -0.24
CA TYR A 92 -5.21 25.36 0.09
C TYR A 92 -5.83 26.29 1.14
N ALA A 93 -5.03 27.15 1.77
CA ALA A 93 -5.53 28.22 2.67
C ALA A 93 -6.44 29.25 1.94
N VAL A 94 -6.41 29.23 0.60
CA VAL A 94 -7.22 30.16 -0.23
C VAL A 94 -8.65 29.64 -0.45
N LEU A 95 -8.91 28.34 -0.31
CA LEU A 95 -10.23 27.77 -0.58
C LEU A 95 -11.34 28.24 0.38
N PRO A 96 -11.11 28.40 1.69
CA PRO A 96 -12.10 28.97 2.59
C PRO A 96 -12.39 30.44 2.28
N GLN A 97 -11.36 31.21 1.86
CA GLN A 97 -11.54 32.61 1.46
C GLN A 97 -12.26 32.72 0.09
N LEU A 98 -12.09 31.75 -0.80
CA LEU A 98 -12.83 31.69 -2.06
C LEU A 98 -14.30 31.33 -1.84
N ALA A 99 -14.62 30.44 -0.88
CA ALA A 99 -16.00 30.15 -0.49
C ALA A 99 -16.68 31.42 0.03
N ASP A 100 -16.03 32.20 0.92
CA ASP A 100 -16.55 33.46 1.46
C ASP A 100 -16.71 34.53 0.38
N VAL A 101 -15.80 34.60 -0.60
CA VAL A 101 -15.88 35.57 -1.72
C VAL A 101 -16.96 35.18 -2.74
N VAL A 102 -17.13 33.86 -3.00
CA VAL A 102 -18.18 33.38 -3.89
C VAL A 102 -19.56 33.54 -3.26
N ASP A 103 -19.72 33.28 -1.97
CA ASP A 103 -20.95 33.52 -1.23
C ASP A 103 -21.38 35.00 -1.25
N ARG A 104 -20.44 35.93 -1.06
CA ARG A 104 -20.74 37.37 -1.09
C ARG A 104 -21.01 37.93 -2.49
N ALA A 105 -20.48 37.33 -3.54
CA ALA A 105 -20.58 37.87 -4.91
C ALA A 105 -21.79 37.40 -5.72
N ILE A 106 -22.41 36.29 -5.34
CA ILE A 106 -23.48 35.65 -6.12
C ILE A 106 -24.89 35.95 -5.58
N PHE A 107 -25.02 36.34 -4.29
CA PHE A 107 -26.32 36.48 -3.64
C PHE A 107 -26.87 37.92 -3.66
N ALA A 108 -27.59 38.27 -4.72
CA ALA A 108 -28.46 39.45 -4.74
C ALA A 108 -29.92 39.04 -4.44
N ARG A 109 -30.33 39.32 -3.18
CA ARG A 109 -31.66 39.57 -2.64
C ARG A 109 -32.89 38.88 -3.29
N ALA A 110 -33.37 37.82 -2.65
CA ALA A 110 -34.74 37.71 -2.20
C ALA A 110 -34.78 38.24 -0.76
N GLU A 111 -35.93 38.69 -0.26
CA GLU A 111 -36.05 39.23 1.10
C GLU A 111 -35.57 38.16 2.09
N ALA A 112 -34.38 38.40 2.69
CA ALA A 112 -33.74 37.49 3.63
C ALA A 112 -34.36 37.71 5.01
N THR A 113 -34.79 36.65 5.68
CA THR A 113 -35.23 36.69 7.06
C THR A 113 -34.05 36.45 8.00
N ASP A 114 -33.77 37.37 8.91
CA ASP A 114 -32.75 37.20 9.95
C ASP A 114 -33.42 36.69 11.24
N TYR A 115 -33.06 35.45 11.61
CA TYR A 115 -33.50 34.82 12.86
C TYR A 115 -32.41 34.99 13.92
N SER A 116 -32.58 35.86 14.89
CA SER A 116 -31.59 36.08 15.95
C SER A 116 -31.79 35.17 17.16
N GLY A 117 -30.68 34.67 17.72
CA GLY A 117 -30.62 34.07 19.04
C GLY A 117 -31.27 32.67 19.17
N ASN A 118 -32.07 32.50 20.22
CA ASN A 118 -32.71 31.21 20.58
C ASN A 118 -33.92 30.82 19.69
N ALA A 119 -33.88 31.14 18.42
CA ALA A 119 -34.99 30.86 17.53
C ALA A 119 -35.08 29.37 17.15
N SER A 120 -36.31 28.85 17.17
CA SER A 120 -36.63 27.59 16.53
C SER A 120 -37.30 27.88 15.18
N VAL A 121 -36.62 27.52 14.10
CA VAL A 121 -37.05 27.83 12.73
C VAL A 121 -37.48 26.54 12.06
N ALA A 122 -38.72 26.49 11.55
CA ALA A 122 -39.23 25.33 10.88
C ALA A 122 -38.51 25.09 9.55
N THR A 123 -38.29 26.13 8.74
CA THR A 123 -37.62 26.04 7.46
C THR A 123 -36.79 27.31 7.22
N MET A 124 -35.53 27.14 6.82
CA MET A 124 -34.66 28.18 6.30
C MET A 124 -34.38 27.89 4.81
N VAL A 125 -34.59 28.90 4.01
CA VAL A 125 -34.37 28.83 2.56
C VAL A 125 -33.34 29.86 2.12
N LYS A 126 -33.14 30.02 0.86
CA LYS A 126 -32.23 30.97 0.24
C LYS A 126 -32.37 32.39 0.83
N GLY A 127 -31.26 32.88 1.36
CA GLY A 127 -31.14 34.22 1.92
C GLY A 127 -31.52 34.32 3.40
N ASP A 128 -32.17 33.33 3.98
CA ASP A 128 -32.44 33.32 5.42
C ASP A 128 -31.15 33.11 6.21
N THR A 129 -30.99 33.83 7.31
CA THR A 129 -29.83 33.73 8.19
C THR A 129 -30.23 33.49 9.63
N GLN A 130 -29.44 32.73 10.38
CA GLN A 130 -29.55 32.62 11.84
C GLN A 130 -28.17 32.79 12.46
N THR A 131 -28.02 33.78 13.35
CA THR A 131 -26.79 34.01 14.08
C THR A 131 -26.97 33.62 15.54
N ILE A 132 -26.11 32.73 16.04
CA ILE A 132 -26.14 32.16 17.38
C ILE A 132 -24.83 32.46 18.08
N THR A 133 -24.94 33.13 19.24
CA THR A 133 -23.78 33.54 20.05
C THR A 133 -23.88 32.99 21.47
N SER A 134 -23.02 33.44 22.36
CA SER A 134 -22.85 32.93 23.73
C SER A 134 -24.17 32.70 24.48
N GLY A 135 -24.34 31.46 24.94
CA GLY A 135 -25.52 31.06 25.73
C GLY A 135 -26.80 30.89 24.91
N GLN A 136 -26.75 31.03 23.60
CA GLN A 136 -27.90 30.89 22.72
C GLN A 136 -27.97 29.50 22.10
N ASN A 137 -29.20 29.01 21.87
CA ASN A 137 -29.49 27.74 21.19
C ASN A 137 -30.42 28.00 20.01
N GLY A 138 -29.94 27.78 18.80
CA GLY A 138 -30.73 27.89 17.58
C GLY A 138 -31.05 26.52 16.99
N ILE A 139 -32.31 26.32 16.61
CA ILE A 139 -32.76 25.07 15.99
C ILE A 139 -33.38 25.38 14.62
N VAL A 140 -32.95 24.66 13.60
CA VAL A 140 -33.55 24.68 12.27
C VAL A 140 -34.04 23.29 11.94
N SER A 141 -35.36 23.10 11.69
CA SER A 141 -35.87 21.78 11.35
C SER A 141 -35.46 21.37 9.92
N VAL A 142 -35.60 22.29 8.95
CA VAL A 142 -35.15 22.05 7.57
C VAL A 142 -34.37 23.27 7.08
N MET A 143 -33.14 23.04 6.64
CA MET A 143 -32.32 24.03 5.96
C MET A 143 -32.13 23.61 4.52
N SER A 144 -32.52 24.44 3.58
CA SER A 144 -32.43 24.13 2.16
C SER A 144 -31.79 25.25 1.36
N GLY A 145 -31.30 24.88 0.19
CA GLY A 145 -30.71 25.81 -0.76
C GLY A 145 -30.67 25.21 -2.16
N ASP A 146 -30.40 26.05 -3.13
CA ASP A 146 -30.16 25.66 -4.51
C ASP A 146 -28.81 26.23 -5.00
N VAL A 147 -28.49 26.01 -6.27
CA VAL A 147 -27.28 26.56 -6.91
C VAL A 147 -27.19 28.09 -6.90
N ASN A 148 -28.23 28.79 -6.45
CA ASN A 148 -28.32 30.25 -6.42
C ASN A 148 -28.40 30.81 -4.99
N GLY A 149 -28.39 29.96 -3.95
CA GLY A 149 -28.38 30.42 -2.56
C GLY A 149 -28.90 29.40 -1.55
N ALA A 150 -28.54 29.61 -0.30
CA ALA A 150 -28.77 28.72 0.81
C ALA A 150 -29.32 29.45 2.03
N GLY A 151 -30.00 28.71 2.94
CA GLY A 151 -30.15 29.12 4.32
C GLY A 151 -28.80 29.03 5.04
N LEU A 152 -28.52 30.00 5.90
CA LEU A 152 -27.23 30.12 6.59
C LEU A 152 -27.40 30.18 8.12
N GLN A 153 -26.76 29.23 8.82
CA GLN A 153 -26.65 29.30 10.29
C GLN A 153 -25.19 29.57 10.69
N THR A 154 -24.95 30.61 11.44
CA THR A 154 -23.63 31.00 11.96
C THR A 154 -23.61 30.87 13.48
N ILE A 155 -22.66 30.11 14.02
CA ILE A 155 -22.54 29.78 15.43
C ILE A 155 -21.17 30.19 15.92
N SER A 156 -21.14 30.96 17.03
CA SER A 156 -19.89 31.45 17.61
C SER A 156 -19.97 31.60 19.13
N SER A 157 -18.83 31.77 19.76
CA SER A 157 -18.70 32.24 21.16
C SER A 157 -19.55 31.45 22.17
N GLY A 158 -19.57 30.14 22.13
CA GLY A 158 -20.31 29.28 23.06
C GLY A 158 -21.82 29.14 22.73
N GLY A 159 -22.23 29.50 21.52
CA GLY A 159 -23.55 29.18 20.99
C GLY A 159 -23.69 27.74 20.57
N THR A 160 -24.90 27.22 20.54
CA THR A 160 -25.22 25.87 20.07
C THR A 160 -26.26 25.95 18.97
N GLY A 161 -25.95 25.40 17.79
CA GLY A 161 -26.86 25.37 16.65
C GLY A 161 -27.14 23.92 16.19
N THR A 162 -28.41 23.64 15.97
CA THR A 162 -28.84 22.32 15.46
C THR A 162 -29.64 22.49 14.18
N VAL A 163 -29.30 21.73 13.16
CA VAL A 163 -30.08 21.57 11.94
C VAL A 163 -30.53 20.10 11.86
N SER A 164 -31.86 19.87 11.90
CA SER A 164 -32.36 18.51 11.87
C SER A 164 -32.20 17.88 10.48
N LYS A 165 -32.47 18.65 9.41
CA LYS A 165 -32.27 18.22 8.04
C LYS A 165 -31.66 19.33 7.20
N MET A 166 -30.57 19.04 6.51
CA MET A 166 -29.92 19.95 5.57
C MET A 166 -30.02 19.37 4.16
N ASP A 167 -30.82 20.00 3.31
CA ASP A 167 -31.05 19.59 1.92
C ASP A 167 -30.35 20.56 0.94
N GLY A 168 -29.76 20.04 -0.10
CA GLY A 168 -29.18 20.83 -1.18
C GLY A 168 -28.03 21.74 -0.75
N GLY A 169 -28.21 23.06 -0.81
CA GLY A 169 -27.14 24.03 -0.56
C GLY A 169 -27.10 24.62 0.85
N GLY A 170 -27.83 24.11 1.85
CA GLY A 170 -27.81 24.61 3.22
C GLY A 170 -26.39 24.74 3.79
N THR A 171 -26.12 25.79 4.62
CA THR A 171 -24.76 26.05 5.12
C THR A 171 -24.77 26.32 6.61
N GLN A 172 -23.91 25.63 7.37
CA GLN A 172 -23.68 25.88 8.78
C GLN A 172 -22.20 26.23 9.02
N PHE A 173 -21.95 27.45 9.57
CA PHE A 173 -20.62 27.87 9.99
C PHE A 173 -20.49 27.79 11.51
N VAL A 174 -19.41 27.13 11.98
CA VAL A 174 -19.13 26.96 13.40
C VAL A 174 -17.76 27.56 13.71
N SER A 175 -17.71 28.61 14.47
CA SER A 175 -16.46 29.29 14.85
C SER A 175 -16.15 29.13 16.34
N SER A 176 -15.08 29.71 16.78
CA SER A 176 -14.49 29.54 18.12
C SER A 176 -15.51 29.47 19.25
N GLY A 177 -15.47 28.39 20.02
CA GLY A 177 -16.38 28.11 21.14
C GLY A 177 -17.81 27.71 20.73
N GLY A 178 -18.15 27.73 19.43
CA GLY A 178 -19.46 27.31 18.94
C GLY A 178 -19.57 25.78 18.80
N ILE A 179 -20.78 25.26 18.93
CA ILE A 179 -21.10 23.84 18.70
C ILE A 179 -22.21 23.77 17.66
N GLY A 180 -21.91 23.16 16.52
CA GLY A 180 -22.85 22.95 15.41
C GLY A 180 -23.19 21.48 15.22
N THR A 181 -24.48 21.16 15.16
CA THR A 181 -24.92 19.78 14.87
C THR A 181 -25.83 19.79 13.64
N VAL A 182 -25.58 18.85 12.72
CA VAL A 182 -26.49 18.51 11.63
C VAL A 182 -26.86 17.04 11.80
N ILE A 183 -28.16 16.73 11.91
CA ILE A 183 -28.60 15.35 12.11
C ILE A 183 -28.59 14.59 10.78
N ASP A 184 -29.24 15.13 9.76
CA ASP A 184 -29.30 14.54 8.43
C ASP A 184 -28.84 15.56 7.38
N MET A 185 -27.65 15.34 6.81
CA MET A 185 -27.08 16.17 5.75
C MET A 185 -27.22 15.46 4.40
N ASN A 186 -28.21 15.86 3.65
CA ASN A 186 -28.47 15.38 2.29
C ASN A 186 -28.03 16.45 1.27
N GLY A 187 -26.76 16.72 1.22
CA GLY A 187 -26.14 17.86 0.54
C GLY A 187 -25.85 19.03 1.49
N GLY A 188 -25.31 20.14 0.95
CA GLY A 188 -24.92 21.31 1.72
C GLY A 188 -23.56 21.20 2.40
N TYR A 189 -23.29 22.16 3.30
CA TYR A 189 -21.96 22.37 3.86
C TYR A 189 -21.99 22.65 5.36
N GLN A 190 -21.11 21.97 6.11
CA GLN A 190 -20.75 22.41 7.47
C GLN A 190 -19.27 22.82 7.45
N THR A 191 -18.98 24.05 7.86
CA THR A 191 -17.60 24.53 7.99
C THR A 191 -17.29 24.81 9.46
N VAL A 192 -16.23 24.17 9.95
CA VAL A 192 -15.80 24.26 11.35
C VAL A 192 -14.46 24.99 11.39
N TYR A 193 -14.45 26.18 11.95
CA TYR A 193 -13.24 26.97 12.10
C TYR A 193 -12.54 26.71 13.43
N GLU A 194 -11.37 27.30 13.59
CA GLU A 194 -10.53 27.18 14.79
C GLU A 194 -11.35 27.35 16.09
N GLY A 195 -11.18 26.37 16.99
CA GLY A 195 -11.89 26.34 18.28
C GLY A 195 -13.39 26.02 18.20
N GLY A 196 -13.95 25.81 17.02
CA GLY A 196 -15.32 25.33 16.82
C GLY A 196 -15.42 23.79 16.89
N THR A 197 -16.61 23.27 17.17
CA THR A 197 -16.94 21.85 17.17
C THR A 197 -18.15 21.59 16.28
N GLY A 198 -17.96 20.81 15.22
CA GLY A 198 -19.01 20.42 14.28
C GLY A 198 -19.32 18.93 14.35
N LYS A 199 -20.61 18.60 14.40
CA LYS A 199 -21.08 17.21 14.35
C LYS A 199 -22.07 17.04 13.20
N VAL A 200 -21.91 15.97 12.43
CA VAL A 200 -22.90 15.49 11.45
C VAL A 200 -23.21 14.04 11.79
N GLU A 201 -24.48 13.67 11.98
CA GLU A 201 -24.82 12.28 12.30
C GLU A 201 -24.87 11.42 11.05
N THR A 202 -25.60 11.84 10.01
CA THR A 202 -25.61 11.18 8.70
C THR A 202 -25.21 12.20 7.64
N MET A 203 -24.24 11.86 6.81
CA MET A 203 -23.64 12.80 5.86
C MET A 203 -23.65 12.26 4.42
N ASP A 204 -24.30 13.04 3.57
CA ASP A 204 -24.25 12.97 2.11
C ASP A 204 -23.96 14.37 1.52
N GLY A 205 -23.12 15.14 2.18
CA GLY A 205 -22.68 16.49 1.86
C GLY A 205 -21.21 16.70 2.18
N LEU A 206 -20.80 17.94 2.46
CA LEU A 206 -19.40 18.27 2.68
C LEU A 206 -19.19 18.88 4.08
N GLN A 207 -18.18 18.35 4.79
CA GLN A 207 -17.70 18.96 6.04
C GLN A 207 -16.28 19.49 5.85
N TYR A 208 -16.08 20.78 6.05
CA TYR A 208 -14.77 21.43 6.02
C TYR A 208 -14.34 21.78 7.45
N ILE A 209 -13.14 21.37 7.85
CA ILE A 209 -12.59 21.60 9.18
C ILE A 209 -11.30 22.40 9.02
N SER A 210 -11.29 23.64 9.50
CA SER A 210 -10.14 24.55 9.44
C SER A 210 -9.71 24.95 10.86
N GLY A 211 -8.85 24.16 11.48
CA GLY A 211 -8.36 24.38 12.85
C GLY A 211 -9.33 23.96 13.96
N GLY A 212 -10.52 23.50 13.62
CA GLY A 212 -11.54 23.02 14.57
C GLY A 212 -11.58 21.51 14.71
N VAL A 213 -12.65 21.01 15.33
CA VAL A 213 -12.93 19.58 15.48
C VAL A 213 -14.25 19.25 14.78
N GLY A 214 -14.18 18.30 13.83
CA GLY A 214 -15.36 17.83 13.12
C GLY A 214 -15.58 16.33 13.31
N SER A 215 -16.83 15.93 13.51
CA SER A 215 -17.18 14.52 13.57
C SER A 215 -18.35 14.17 12.67
N VAL A 216 -18.30 12.98 12.07
CA VAL A 216 -19.35 12.39 11.24
C VAL A 216 -19.72 11.03 11.80
N GLY A 217 -21.00 10.77 12.02
CA GLY A 217 -21.49 9.45 12.42
C GLY A 217 -21.37 8.47 11.27
N THR A 218 -22.15 8.65 10.22
CA THR A 218 -22.11 7.79 9.03
C THR A 218 -22.01 8.63 7.78
N MET A 219 -21.08 8.29 6.89
CA MET A 219 -20.89 8.92 5.59
C MET A 219 -21.25 7.93 4.48
N ASN A 220 -22.29 8.21 3.71
CA ASN A 220 -22.84 7.24 2.75
C ASN A 220 -22.73 7.65 1.28
N GLY A 221 -22.96 8.89 0.92
CA GLY A 221 -23.10 9.35 -0.47
C GLY A 221 -21.84 9.97 -1.05
N PRO A 222 -21.96 10.78 -2.10
CA PRO A 222 -20.87 11.57 -2.67
C PRO A 222 -20.47 12.71 -1.71
N ALA A 223 -20.07 12.33 -0.53
CA ALA A 223 -19.76 13.15 0.62
C ALA A 223 -18.25 13.29 0.81
N GLY A 224 -17.79 14.28 1.56
CA GLY A 224 -16.38 14.43 1.88
C GLY A 224 -16.15 15.18 3.18
N GLN A 225 -15.15 14.70 3.94
CA GLN A 225 -14.62 15.46 5.07
C GLN A 225 -13.22 15.97 4.71
N PHE A 226 -13.03 17.28 4.73
CA PHE A 226 -11.78 17.94 4.37
C PHE A 226 -11.21 18.67 5.58
N ILE A 227 -9.99 18.31 5.99
CA ILE A 227 -9.37 18.78 7.22
C ILE A 227 -8.16 19.64 6.85
N TYR A 228 -8.13 20.89 7.36
CA TYR A 228 -7.10 21.89 7.09
C TYR A 228 -6.62 22.55 8.37
N SER A 229 -5.48 23.23 8.29
CA SER A 229 -4.98 24.20 9.31
C SER A 229 -4.89 23.62 10.72
N GLY A 230 -4.39 22.39 10.88
CA GLY A 230 -4.26 21.75 12.19
C GLY A 230 -5.58 21.19 12.76
N GLY A 231 -6.63 21.12 11.96
CA GLY A 231 -7.92 20.57 12.36
C GLY A 231 -7.89 19.06 12.64
N THR A 232 -8.91 18.60 13.35
CA THR A 232 -9.12 17.18 13.63
C THR A 232 -10.47 16.72 13.10
N GLY A 233 -10.47 15.69 12.25
CA GLY A 233 -11.68 15.09 11.69
C GLY A 233 -11.87 13.65 12.13
N MET A 234 -13.09 13.29 12.52
CA MET A 234 -13.44 11.94 12.91
C MET A 234 -14.64 11.44 12.08
N ILE A 235 -14.57 10.21 11.59
CA ILE A 235 -15.69 9.52 10.94
C ILE A 235 -15.89 8.20 11.67
N ASN A 236 -17.10 7.96 12.17
CA ASN A 236 -17.37 6.69 12.80
C ASN A 236 -17.55 5.58 11.75
N GLU A 237 -18.27 5.84 10.67
CA GLU A 237 -18.49 4.86 9.61
C GLU A 237 -18.40 5.52 8.23
N LEU A 238 -17.38 5.16 7.45
CA LEU A 238 -17.17 5.61 6.09
C LEU A 238 -17.57 4.49 5.11
N ASN A 239 -18.73 4.66 4.49
CA ASN A 239 -19.26 3.68 3.54
C ASN A 239 -18.92 4.01 2.07
N SER A 240 -18.65 5.28 1.77
CA SER A 240 -18.21 5.68 0.43
C SER A 240 -17.53 7.06 0.47
N TYR A 241 -16.80 7.37 -0.59
CA TYR A 241 -16.10 8.65 -0.77
C TYR A 241 -14.90 8.87 0.15
N GLN A 242 -14.64 10.13 0.61
CA GLN A 242 -13.27 10.48 0.99
C GLN A 242 -13.18 11.31 2.26
N GLN A 243 -12.14 10.99 3.08
CA GLN A 243 -11.61 11.90 4.08
C GLN A 243 -10.24 12.40 3.61
N TYR A 244 -10.09 13.71 3.45
CA TYR A 244 -8.81 14.36 3.14
C TYR A 244 -8.20 14.96 4.38
N VAL A 245 -7.02 14.47 4.76
CA VAL A 245 -6.24 14.95 5.90
C VAL A 245 -5.05 15.72 5.35
N ASN A 246 -5.17 17.05 5.34
CA ASN A 246 -4.12 17.91 4.82
C ASN A 246 -3.00 18.14 5.83
N GLU A 247 -1.94 18.81 5.40
CA GLU A 247 -0.71 19.04 6.17
C GLU A 247 -0.98 19.49 7.61
N GLY A 248 -0.32 18.85 8.57
CA GLY A 248 -0.43 19.13 10.00
C GLY A 248 -1.76 18.78 10.65
N CYS A 249 -2.64 18.06 9.93
CA CYS A 249 -3.96 17.69 10.41
C CYS A 249 -4.03 16.25 10.89
N THR A 250 -5.11 15.92 11.62
CA THR A 250 -5.38 14.57 12.09
C THR A 250 -6.74 14.08 11.59
N GLY A 251 -6.76 12.87 10.99
CA GLY A 251 -7.98 12.22 10.54
C GLY A 251 -8.14 10.83 11.17
N ILE A 252 -9.32 10.53 11.67
CA ILE A 252 -9.63 9.24 12.28
C ILE A 252 -10.89 8.66 11.64
N ILE A 253 -10.84 7.40 11.24
CA ILE A 253 -11.99 6.64 10.77
C ILE A 253 -12.10 5.36 11.61
N ASN A 254 -13.24 5.15 12.29
CA ASN A 254 -13.40 3.93 13.08
C ASN A 254 -13.65 2.71 12.20
N ILE A 255 -14.58 2.81 11.24
CA ILE A 255 -14.86 1.71 10.30
C ILE A 255 -14.87 2.26 8.89
N MET A 256 -14.06 1.71 8.02
CA MET A 256 -14.07 1.97 6.58
C MET A 256 -14.63 0.76 5.84
N ASN A 257 -15.79 0.95 5.26
CA ASN A 257 -16.47 -0.08 4.45
C ASN A 257 -16.41 0.31 2.96
N THR A 258 -16.59 -0.64 2.09
CA THR A 258 -16.76 -0.46 0.64
C THR A 258 -15.65 0.38 -0.04
N THR A 259 -15.98 1.42 -0.79
CA THR A 259 -15.03 2.20 -1.62
C THR A 259 -14.50 3.47 -0.94
N GLY A 260 -14.54 3.54 0.38
CA GLY A 260 -14.03 4.69 1.13
C GLY A 260 -12.54 4.91 0.90
N THR A 261 -12.12 6.18 0.96
CA THR A 261 -10.70 6.53 0.85
C THR A 261 -10.33 7.54 1.95
N GLN A 262 -9.25 7.24 2.69
CA GLN A 262 -8.59 8.25 3.52
C GLN A 262 -7.30 8.68 2.83
N TRP A 263 -7.22 9.96 2.48
CA TRP A 263 -6.04 10.54 1.88
C TRP A 263 -5.26 11.35 2.92
N ILE A 264 -4.00 11.01 3.14
CA ILE A 264 -3.14 11.62 4.14
C ILE A 264 -2.00 12.33 3.43
N SER A 265 -1.96 13.66 3.53
CA SER A 265 -0.92 14.50 2.92
C SER A 265 0.34 14.58 3.80
N ALA A 266 1.33 15.32 3.34
CA ALA A 266 2.59 15.57 4.04
C ALA A 266 2.38 16.05 5.48
N ASN A 267 3.15 15.51 6.42
CA ASN A 267 3.09 15.83 7.86
C ASN A 267 1.70 15.66 8.51
N ALA A 268 0.76 15.02 7.82
CA ALA A 268 -0.55 14.69 8.36
C ALA A 268 -0.55 13.29 9.00
N VAL A 269 -1.49 13.08 9.91
CA VAL A 269 -1.68 11.79 10.58
C VAL A 269 -3.08 11.26 10.31
N GLY A 270 -3.16 10.06 9.78
CA GLY A 270 -4.43 9.37 9.53
C GLY A 270 -4.49 8.02 10.22
N THR A 271 -5.61 7.73 10.86
CA THR A 271 -5.85 6.44 11.50
C THR A 271 -7.16 5.83 11.00
N VAL A 272 -7.12 4.57 10.62
CA VAL A 272 -8.30 3.74 10.38
C VAL A 272 -8.30 2.61 11.41
N VAL A 273 -9.34 2.51 12.25
CA VAL A 273 -9.37 1.45 13.26
C VAL A 273 -9.67 0.11 12.61
N THR A 274 -10.71 0.03 11.79
CA THR A 274 -11.01 -1.19 11.02
C THR A 274 -11.23 -0.84 9.56
N LEU A 275 -10.38 -1.35 8.69
CA LEU A 275 -10.54 -1.27 7.25
C LEU A 275 -11.03 -2.62 6.73
N LYS A 276 -12.29 -2.68 6.30
CA LYS A 276 -12.91 -3.87 5.71
C LYS A 276 -12.88 -3.83 4.19
N SER A 277 -12.91 -2.64 3.63
CA SER A 277 -12.76 -2.38 2.20
C SER A 277 -12.41 -0.92 1.99
N GLY A 278 -11.88 -0.54 0.83
CA GLY A 278 -11.42 0.82 0.54
C GLY A 278 -9.92 0.99 0.75
N THR A 279 -9.45 2.24 0.76
CA THR A 279 -8.00 2.50 0.69
C THR A 279 -7.57 3.63 1.60
N GLN A 280 -6.50 3.41 2.37
CA GLN A 280 -5.75 4.48 3.01
C GLN A 280 -4.53 4.82 2.14
N LEU A 281 -4.50 6.03 1.61
CA LEU A 281 -3.39 6.59 0.83
C LEU A 281 -2.53 7.48 1.73
N VAL A 282 -1.27 7.12 1.88
CA VAL A 282 -0.31 7.89 2.68
C VAL A 282 0.69 8.52 1.71
N ASP A 283 0.54 9.81 1.49
CA ASP A 283 1.34 10.56 0.54
C ASP A 283 2.61 11.13 1.19
N ASP A 284 3.50 11.70 0.40
CA ASP A 284 4.85 12.14 0.74
C ASP A 284 4.97 12.79 2.13
N GLY A 285 5.66 12.11 3.05
CA GLY A 285 5.86 12.58 4.44
C GLY A 285 4.66 12.42 5.38
N GLY A 286 3.54 11.84 4.93
CA GLY A 286 2.40 11.51 5.77
C GLY A 286 2.63 10.29 6.66
N THR A 287 1.80 10.15 7.69
CA THR A 287 1.80 8.98 8.58
C THR A 287 0.41 8.35 8.63
N GLY A 288 0.30 7.11 8.18
CA GLY A 288 -0.94 6.35 8.15
C GLY A 288 -0.89 5.11 9.04
N THR A 289 -1.94 4.92 9.85
CA THR A 289 -2.07 3.72 10.68
C THR A 289 -3.40 3.03 10.42
N ILE A 290 -3.37 1.72 10.23
CA ILE A 290 -4.53 0.84 10.24
C ILE A 290 -4.39 -0.11 11.42
N ILE A 291 -5.37 -0.14 12.33
CA ILE A 291 -5.30 -1.06 13.48
C ILE A 291 -5.66 -2.48 13.02
N THR A 292 -6.74 -2.64 12.27
CA THR A 292 -7.13 -3.94 11.71
C THR A 292 -7.43 -3.77 10.23
N LEU A 293 -6.69 -4.48 9.39
CA LEU A 293 -6.96 -4.64 7.97
C LEU A 293 -7.57 -6.02 7.73
N ASP A 294 -8.84 -6.05 7.33
CA ASP A 294 -9.63 -7.24 7.08
C ASP A 294 -10.42 -7.08 5.79
N ASN A 295 -9.70 -7.08 4.66
CA ASN A 295 -10.26 -6.77 3.36
C ASN A 295 -10.47 -8.02 2.51
N HIS A 296 -11.55 -8.75 2.80
CA HIS A 296 -11.91 -10.00 2.11
C HIS A 296 -12.31 -9.82 0.63
N ASP A 297 -12.66 -8.62 0.21
CA ASP A 297 -13.11 -8.35 -1.17
C ASP A 297 -11.94 -8.06 -2.13
N GLY A 298 -10.70 -8.10 -1.65
CA GLY A 298 -9.48 -8.01 -2.45
C GLY A 298 -9.20 -6.67 -3.14
N ALA A 299 -10.01 -5.64 -2.88
CA ALA A 299 -9.86 -4.34 -3.50
C ALA A 299 -9.60 -3.26 -2.45
N GLY A 300 -8.33 -3.02 -2.14
CA GLY A 300 -7.94 -1.94 -1.24
C GLY A 300 -6.98 -2.37 -0.15
N GLY A 301 -6.62 -1.43 0.69
CA GLY A 301 -5.62 -1.62 1.73
C GLY A 301 -4.90 -0.33 2.04
N GLN A 302 -3.60 -0.41 2.30
CA GLN A 302 -2.76 0.77 2.55
C GLN A 302 -1.75 0.98 1.42
N ILE A 303 -1.65 2.18 0.91
CA ILE A 303 -0.65 2.56 -0.09
C ILE A 303 0.26 3.62 0.51
N VAL A 304 1.56 3.31 0.60
CA VAL A 304 2.59 4.15 1.21
C VAL A 304 3.52 4.67 0.12
N TYR A 305 3.48 5.98 -0.12
CA TYR A 305 4.30 6.66 -1.12
C TYR A 305 5.64 7.16 -0.55
N SER A 306 6.35 7.93 -1.33
CA SER A 306 7.69 8.46 -1.03
C SER A 306 7.73 9.16 0.33
N ASN A 307 8.74 8.85 1.15
CA ASN A 307 8.96 9.41 2.50
C ASN A 307 7.78 9.25 3.49
N ALA A 308 6.73 8.54 3.10
CA ALA A 308 5.58 8.28 3.96
C ALA A 308 5.84 7.09 4.90
N ILE A 309 5.11 7.07 6.00
CA ILE A 309 5.16 5.98 6.98
C ILE A 309 3.78 5.33 7.07
N GLY A 310 3.73 4.03 6.80
CA GLY A 310 2.52 3.22 6.92
C GLY A 310 2.66 2.16 8.01
N THR A 311 1.66 2.01 8.85
CA THR A 311 1.63 0.94 9.86
C THR A 311 0.30 0.20 9.80
N ILE A 312 0.35 -1.11 9.77
CA ILE A 312 -0.80 -1.98 9.99
C ILE A 312 -0.51 -2.81 11.25
N VAL A 313 -1.36 -2.71 12.27
CA VAL A 313 -1.12 -3.46 13.52
C VAL A 313 -1.50 -4.92 13.33
N THR A 314 -2.69 -5.20 12.82
CA THR A 314 -3.13 -6.57 12.51
C THR A 314 -3.61 -6.64 11.08
N MET A 315 -3.02 -7.50 10.28
CA MET A 315 -3.40 -7.76 8.90
C MET A 315 -3.94 -9.18 8.76
N LEU A 316 -5.25 -9.27 8.59
CA LEU A 316 -5.96 -10.55 8.41
C LEU A 316 -6.08 -10.90 6.93
N ASP A 317 -6.29 -9.89 6.08
CA ASP A 317 -6.37 -9.98 4.63
C ASP A 317 -6.16 -8.60 4.00
N GLY A 318 -6.04 -8.50 2.66
CA GLY A 318 -5.86 -7.27 1.91
C GLY A 318 -4.41 -6.99 1.52
N GLU A 319 -4.12 -5.76 1.11
CA GLU A 319 -2.82 -5.43 0.53
C GLU A 319 -2.20 -4.17 1.17
N GLN A 320 -0.89 -4.20 1.39
CA GLN A 320 -0.09 -3.02 1.71
C GLN A 320 0.96 -2.82 0.61
N TYR A 321 0.85 -1.73 -0.12
CA TYR A 321 1.83 -1.35 -1.14
C TYR A 321 2.82 -0.33 -0.60
N VAL A 322 4.11 -0.62 -0.77
CA VAL A 322 5.21 0.27 -0.38
C VAL A 322 5.99 0.67 -1.62
N PHE A 323 5.90 1.94 -1.96
CA PHE A 323 6.57 2.49 -3.13
C PHE A 323 7.90 3.17 -2.76
N LYS A 324 8.60 3.68 -3.75
CA LYS A 324 9.92 4.29 -3.66
C LYS A 324 10.05 5.26 -2.47
N GLY A 325 10.95 4.94 -1.54
CA GLY A 325 11.24 5.77 -0.38
C GLY A 325 10.19 5.72 0.74
N GLY A 326 9.08 5.00 0.54
CA GLY A 326 8.12 4.72 1.59
C GLY A 326 8.65 3.69 2.58
N SER A 327 8.19 3.77 3.81
CA SER A 327 8.49 2.81 4.88
C SER A 327 7.19 2.28 5.47
N ALA A 328 7.03 0.96 5.51
CA ALA A 328 5.81 0.36 6.01
C ALA A 328 6.08 -0.81 6.95
N THR A 329 5.28 -0.90 7.98
CA THR A 329 5.35 -1.99 8.98
C THR A 329 4.01 -2.68 9.11
N VAL A 330 4.03 -4.00 9.13
CA VAL A 330 2.93 -4.85 9.61
C VAL A 330 3.39 -5.52 10.89
N VAL A 331 2.67 -5.32 12.00
CA VAL A 331 3.10 -5.90 13.29
C VAL A 331 2.72 -7.38 13.34
N ASP A 332 1.47 -7.72 13.09
CA ASP A 332 1.00 -9.11 13.05
C ASP A 332 0.27 -9.38 11.73
N MET A 333 0.82 -10.27 10.92
CA MET A 333 0.28 -10.65 9.62
C MET A 333 -0.16 -12.10 9.63
N SER A 334 -1.45 -12.32 9.55
CA SER A 334 -2.06 -13.65 9.50
C SER A 334 -2.56 -14.01 8.09
N GLY A 335 -2.70 -13.03 7.22
CA GLY A 335 -3.08 -13.16 5.82
C GLY A 335 -2.81 -11.89 5.02
N GLY A 336 -3.19 -11.88 3.73
CA GLY A 336 -2.98 -10.76 2.82
C GLY A 336 -1.56 -10.67 2.27
N THR A 337 -1.22 -9.51 1.67
CA THR A 337 0.07 -9.33 0.99
C THR A 337 0.69 -7.96 1.27
N GLN A 338 1.96 -7.93 1.70
CA GLN A 338 2.78 -6.71 1.70
C GLN A 338 3.65 -6.70 0.44
N ILE A 339 3.49 -5.69 -0.42
CA ILE A 339 4.20 -5.56 -1.71
C ILE A 339 5.18 -4.40 -1.64
N VAL A 340 6.47 -4.71 -1.65
CA VAL A 340 7.57 -3.74 -1.55
C VAL A 340 8.22 -3.55 -2.91
N ARG A 341 8.15 -2.34 -3.44
CA ARG A 341 8.63 -2.01 -4.80
C ARG A 341 9.61 -0.85 -4.79
N VAL A 342 10.51 -0.87 -5.75
CA VAL A 342 11.39 0.24 -6.16
C VAL A 342 11.94 1.04 -4.97
N SER A 343 12.89 0.45 -4.24
CA SER A 343 13.54 1.10 -3.07
C SER A 343 12.57 1.50 -1.95
N GLY A 344 11.41 0.85 -1.84
CA GLY A 344 10.57 0.87 -0.66
C GLY A 344 11.14 -0.01 0.44
N ASN A 345 10.78 0.25 1.68
CA ASN A 345 11.16 -0.53 2.85
C ASN A 345 9.92 -1.12 3.50
N GLY A 346 9.82 -2.45 3.52
CA GLY A 346 8.73 -3.18 4.18
C GLY A 346 9.23 -4.00 5.35
N MET A 347 8.55 -3.91 6.47
CA MET A 347 8.82 -4.73 7.65
C MET A 347 7.57 -5.49 8.08
N ILE A 348 7.75 -6.74 8.45
CA ILE A 348 6.74 -7.54 9.14
C ILE A 348 7.39 -8.03 10.43
N GLU A 349 6.80 -7.70 11.60
CA GLU A 349 7.35 -8.17 12.86
C GLU A 349 7.05 -9.66 13.06
N THR A 350 5.79 -10.06 12.87
CA THR A 350 5.38 -11.48 12.96
C THR A 350 4.55 -11.88 11.74
N LEU A 351 5.05 -12.85 10.97
CA LEU A 351 4.37 -13.44 9.83
C LEU A 351 3.83 -14.83 10.21
N ASN A 352 2.52 -14.90 10.45
CA ASN A 352 1.79 -16.12 10.77
C ASN A 352 1.02 -16.68 9.58
N GLY A 353 0.98 -15.95 8.46
CA GLY A 353 0.34 -16.30 7.20
C GLY A 353 0.43 -15.14 6.22
N GLY A 354 0.01 -15.36 4.96
CA GLY A 354 0.11 -14.35 3.90
C GLY A 354 1.49 -14.27 3.24
N GLU A 355 1.76 -13.17 2.54
CA GLU A 355 2.95 -13.03 1.71
C GLU A 355 3.61 -11.65 1.81
N GLN A 356 4.93 -11.61 1.95
CA GLN A 356 5.72 -10.41 1.66
C GLN A 356 6.40 -10.57 0.29
N ASN A 357 6.08 -9.69 -0.65
CA ASN A 357 6.58 -9.72 -2.01
C ASN A 357 7.52 -8.53 -2.28
N ILE A 358 8.81 -8.82 -2.50
CA ILE A 358 9.87 -7.81 -2.62
C ILE A 358 10.42 -7.82 -4.05
N MET A 359 10.32 -6.70 -4.74
CA MET A 359 10.74 -6.61 -6.13
C MET A 359 11.31 -5.24 -6.49
N GLY A 360 12.03 -5.17 -7.60
CA GLY A 360 12.50 -3.90 -8.17
C GLY A 360 13.47 -3.12 -7.26
N GLY A 361 14.33 -3.81 -6.51
CA GLY A 361 15.27 -3.18 -5.57
C GLY A 361 14.63 -2.72 -4.26
N GLY A 362 13.43 -3.20 -3.92
CA GLY A 362 12.83 -3.03 -2.61
C GLY A 362 13.58 -3.80 -1.53
N THR A 363 13.42 -3.40 -0.27
CA THR A 363 13.99 -4.08 0.89
C THR A 363 12.88 -4.55 1.83
N GLY A 364 12.90 -5.81 2.21
CA GLY A 364 11.93 -6.41 3.13
C GLY A 364 12.60 -7.11 4.30
N LEU A 365 12.02 -6.94 5.48
CA LEU A 365 12.42 -7.64 6.70
C LEU A 365 11.21 -8.37 7.29
N VAL A 366 11.38 -9.62 7.64
CA VAL A 366 10.46 -10.37 8.51
C VAL A 366 11.22 -10.74 9.76
N SER A 367 10.84 -10.23 10.94
CA SER A 367 11.56 -10.54 12.17
C SER A 367 11.30 -11.99 12.62
N THR A 368 10.05 -12.42 12.61
CA THR A 368 9.70 -13.82 12.89
C THR A 368 8.71 -14.35 11.86
N MET A 369 9.09 -15.40 11.16
CA MET A 369 8.22 -16.12 10.22
C MET A 369 7.84 -17.46 10.81
N ASN A 370 6.59 -17.61 11.18
CA ASN A 370 6.03 -18.88 11.67
C ASN A 370 5.38 -19.69 10.55
N SER A 371 4.80 -19.01 9.58
CA SER A 371 4.27 -19.59 8.33
C SER A 371 4.15 -18.50 7.26
N GLY A 372 3.53 -18.79 6.10
CA GLY A 372 3.41 -17.85 4.98
C GLY A 372 4.66 -17.82 4.11
N SER A 373 4.85 -16.74 3.35
CA SER A 373 5.94 -16.64 2.40
C SER A 373 6.59 -15.25 2.30
N GLN A 374 7.90 -15.24 2.07
CA GLN A 374 8.62 -14.06 1.58
C GLN A 374 9.17 -14.37 0.19
N VAL A 375 8.72 -13.62 -0.83
CA VAL A 375 9.14 -13.80 -2.23
C VAL A 375 10.02 -12.63 -2.65
N ILE A 376 11.23 -12.93 -3.08
CA ILE A 376 12.24 -11.94 -3.44
C ILE A 376 12.62 -12.11 -4.90
N SER A 377 12.46 -11.06 -5.70
CA SER A 377 12.77 -11.09 -7.12
C SER A 377 13.29 -9.74 -7.63
N SER A 378 13.76 -9.70 -8.87
CA SER A 378 14.10 -8.46 -9.57
C SER A 378 15.00 -7.52 -8.77
N SER A 379 16.12 -8.03 -8.25
CA SER A 379 17.09 -7.29 -7.42
C SER A 379 16.56 -6.82 -6.06
N GLY A 380 15.43 -7.36 -5.60
CA GLY A 380 14.94 -7.14 -4.25
C GLY A 380 15.88 -7.74 -3.20
N THR A 381 15.85 -7.23 -2.00
CA THR A 381 16.60 -7.76 -0.85
C THR A 381 15.65 -8.09 0.29
N GLY A 382 15.64 -9.33 0.72
CA GLY A 382 14.78 -9.81 1.81
C GLY A 382 15.58 -10.48 2.92
N THR A 383 15.19 -10.19 4.14
CA THR A 383 15.76 -10.82 5.33
C THR A 383 14.65 -11.44 6.18
N VAL A 384 14.90 -12.63 6.68
CA VAL A 384 14.11 -13.25 7.75
C VAL A 384 15.03 -13.46 8.93
N ASP A 385 14.78 -12.82 10.08
CA ASP A 385 15.65 -12.99 11.25
C ASP A 385 15.47 -14.37 11.86
N THR A 386 14.23 -14.80 12.08
CA THR A 386 13.94 -16.15 12.59
C THR A 386 12.89 -16.82 11.71
N LEU A 387 13.27 -17.91 11.05
CA LEU A 387 12.38 -18.76 10.25
C LEU A 387 12.04 -20.02 11.04
N ASN A 388 10.83 -20.05 11.63
CA ASN A 388 10.29 -21.20 12.32
C ASN A 388 9.53 -22.15 11.38
N GLY A 389 8.93 -21.59 10.34
CA GLY A 389 8.15 -22.28 9.32
C GLY A 389 7.85 -21.37 8.14
N GLY A 390 7.17 -21.87 7.12
CA GLY A 390 6.90 -21.13 5.88
C GLY A 390 8.06 -21.16 4.89
N THR A 391 8.05 -20.26 3.91
CA THR A 391 9.00 -20.33 2.79
C THR A 391 9.55 -18.94 2.42
N GLN A 392 10.89 -18.84 2.33
CA GLN A 392 11.55 -17.73 1.65
C GLN A 392 11.96 -18.18 0.24
N THR A 393 11.43 -17.53 -0.80
CA THR A 393 11.77 -17.81 -2.21
C THR A 393 12.64 -16.69 -2.77
N VAL A 394 13.80 -17.03 -3.27
CA VAL A 394 14.78 -16.09 -3.84
C VAL A 394 15.02 -16.42 -5.30
N ALA A 395 14.60 -15.56 -6.19
CA ALA A 395 14.69 -15.79 -7.64
C ALA A 395 14.94 -14.48 -8.40
N GLY A 396 15.16 -14.58 -9.71
CA GLY A 396 15.22 -13.42 -10.61
C GLY A 396 16.23 -12.33 -10.20
N GLY A 397 17.39 -12.72 -9.69
CA GLY A 397 18.43 -11.80 -9.23
C GLY A 397 18.16 -11.17 -7.84
N GLY A 398 17.22 -11.69 -7.08
CA GLY A 398 16.97 -11.29 -5.70
C GLY A 398 18.06 -11.79 -4.75
N ASN A 399 18.19 -11.13 -3.59
CA ASN A 399 19.07 -11.52 -2.50
C ASN A 399 18.25 -11.82 -1.25
N GLY A 400 18.33 -13.04 -0.74
CA GLY A 400 17.60 -13.51 0.45
C GLY A 400 18.54 -13.95 1.56
N THR A 401 18.30 -13.48 2.77
CA THR A 401 19.05 -13.92 3.97
C THR A 401 18.08 -14.46 5.01
N VAL A 402 18.42 -15.60 5.60
CA VAL A 402 17.79 -16.11 6.81
C VAL A 402 18.86 -16.10 7.89
N SER A 403 18.66 -15.32 8.98
CA SER A 403 19.65 -15.23 10.05
C SER A 403 19.67 -16.51 10.90
N THR A 404 18.50 -17.00 11.30
CA THR A 404 18.35 -18.27 12.02
C THR A 404 17.18 -19.05 11.46
N MET A 405 17.45 -20.25 10.98
CA MET A 405 16.44 -21.16 10.45
C MET A 405 16.27 -22.34 11.42
N LEU A 406 15.10 -22.41 12.04
CA LEU A 406 14.71 -23.49 12.96
C LEU A 406 13.74 -24.49 12.31
N GLY A 407 13.14 -24.11 11.20
CA GLY A 407 12.24 -24.89 10.38
C GLY A 407 11.93 -24.16 9.09
N GLY A 408 10.97 -24.65 8.30
CA GLY A 408 10.58 -24.06 7.02
C GLY A 408 11.58 -24.30 5.89
N THR A 409 11.49 -23.49 4.82
CA THR A 409 12.28 -23.71 3.61
C THR A 409 12.79 -22.39 3.02
N GLN A 410 14.06 -22.34 2.62
CA GLN A 410 14.56 -21.32 1.70
C GLN A 410 14.79 -21.94 0.32
N VAL A 411 14.15 -21.40 -0.72
CA VAL A 411 14.32 -21.85 -2.11
C VAL A 411 15.08 -20.81 -2.91
N VAL A 412 16.21 -21.18 -3.48
CA VAL A 412 17.08 -20.30 -4.27
C VAL A 412 17.15 -20.80 -5.71
N SER A 413 16.76 -19.98 -6.67
CA SER A 413 16.70 -20.36 -8.09
C SER A 413 16.90 -19.15 -9.01
N SER A 414 17.05 -19.41 -10.32
CA SER A 414 16.93 -18.37 -11.36
C SER A 414 17.74 -17.10 -11.10
N SER A 415 19.04 -17.22 -10.88
CA SER A 415 19.99 -16.13 -10.53
C SER A 415 19.75 -15.50 -9.15
N GLY A 416 18.90 -16.08 -8.30
CA GLY A 416 18.76 -15.71 -6.92
C GLY A 416 20.01 -16.04 -6.10
N LYS A 417 20.26 -15.27 -5.04
CA LYS A 417 21.32 -15.50 -4.07
C LYS A 417 20.73 -15.66 -2.68
N GLY A 418 21.00 -16.79 -2.04
CA GLY A 418 20.47 -17.11 -0.72
C GLY A 418 21.58 -17.34 0.30
N THR A 419 21.41 -16.84 1.51
CA THR A 419 22.28 -17.09 2.65
C THR A 419 21.47 -17.59 3.83
N VAL A 420 21.94 -18.60 4.53
CA VAL A 420 21.40 -19.01 5.82
C VAL A 420 22.55 -19.01 6.84
N ASN A 421 22.57 -18.01 7.73
CA ASN A 421 23.68 -17.86 8.67
C ASN A 421 23.74 -18.97 9.73
N ALA A 422 22.57 -19.51 10.11
CA ALA A 422 22.48 -20.65 11.02
C ALA A 422 21.26 -21.53 10.64
N LEU A 423 21.52 -22.62 9.94
CA LEU A 423 20.53 -23.63 9.57
C LEU A 423 20.52 -24.72 10.65
N ASN A 424 19.68 -24.53 11.68
CA ASN A 424 19.53 -25.43 12.82
C ASN A 424 18.39 -26.43 12.64
N GLY A 425 17.57 -26.24 11.61
CA GLY A 425 16.45 -27.07 11.22
C GLY A 425 15.82 -26.54 9.95
N GLY A 426 14.98 -27.33 9.28
CA GLY A 426 14.41 -26.99 7.98
C GLY A 426 15.39 -27.19 6.82
N THR A 427 15.03 -26.69 5.63
CA THR A 427 15.71 -27.06 4.40
C THR A 427 16.03 -25.83 3.53
N GLN A 428 17.28 -25.71 3.07
CA GLN A 428 17.66 -24.81 1.99
C GLN A 428 17.76 -25.57 0.69
N ILE A 429 17.01 -25.17 -0.33
CA ILE A 429 16.99 -25.81 -1.66
C ILE A 429 17.61 -24.84 -2.67
N VAL A 430 18.70 -25.25 -3.31
CA VAL A 430 19.38 -24.49 -4.35
C VAL A 430 19.19 -25.21 -5.68
N SER A 431 18.43 -24.62 -6.57
CA SER A 431 18.07 -25.20 -7.87
C SER A 431 18.63 -24.38 -9.04
N VAL A 432 18.28 -24.76 -10.26
CA VAL A 432 18.81 -24.20 -11.51
C VAL A 432 19.02 -22.69 -11.46
N GLY A 433 20.29 -22.28 -11.62
CA GLY A 433 20.72 -20.89 -11.63
C GLY A 433 20.69 -20.18 -10.28
N GLY A 434 20.30 -20.86 -9.21
CA GLY A 434 20.39 -20.35 -7.86
C GLY A 434 21.80 -20.49 -7.27
N THR A 435 22.16 -19.61 -6.36
CA THR A 435 23.43 -19.66 -5.65
C THR A 435 23.20 -19.47 -4.14
N SER A 436 23.61 -20.42 -3.32
CA SER A 436 23.73 -20.21 -1.88
C SER A 436 25.13 -19.70 -1.55
N LEU A 437 25.22 -18.82 -0.55
CA LEU A 437 26.46 -18.18 -0.10
C LEU A 437 26.59 -18.35 1.41
N ASP A 438 27.78 -18.67 1.91
CA ASP A 438 28.13 -18.65 3.33
C ASP A 438 27.08 -19.35 4.23
N THR A 439 26.54 -20.50 3.78
CA THR A 439 25.52 -21.22 4.56
C THR A 439 26.17 -22.08 5.64
N VAL A 440 25.70 -21.90 6.90
CA VAL A 440 26.17 -22.69 8.05
C VAL A 440 25.12 -23.74 8.42
N LEU A 441 25.41 -25.01 8.15
CA LEU A 441 24.54 -26.14 8.47
C LEU A 441 24.92 -26.72 9.83
N ASN A 442 24.02 -26.60 10.78
CA ASN A 442 24.13 -27.23 12.09
C ASN A 442 23.28 -28.51 12.17
N SER A 443 23.37 -29.23 13.28
CA SER A 443 22.59 -30.45 13.47
C SER A 443 21.09 -30.19 13.35
N GLY A 444 20.44 -30.92 12.44
CA GLY A 444 19.01 -30.78 12.09
C GLY A 444 18.74 -29.94 10.85
N GLY A 445 19.72 -29.19 10.35
CA GLY A 445 19.61 -28.47 9.07
C GLY A 445 19.91 -29.34 7.87
N GLU A 446 19.24 -29.05 6.75
CA GLU A 446 19.42 -29.75 5.48
C GLU A 446 19.62 -28.76 4.34
N GLN A 447 20.62 -29.01 3.48
CA GLN A 447 20.84 -28.24 2.25
C GLN A 447 20.80 -29.18 1.04
N LEU A 448 19.91 -28.89 0.09
CA LEU A 448 19.77 -29.63 -1.16
C LEU A 448 20.33 -28.81 -2.31
N ILE A 449 21.39 -29.30 -2.94
CA ILE A 449 21.98 -28.73 -4.16
C ILE A 449 21.53 -29.55 -5.36
N LEU A 450 20.53 -29.02 -6.05
CA LEU A 450 19.95 -29.69 -7.22
C LEU A 450 20.74 -29.34 -8.48
N ASN A 451 20.44 -30.08 -9.58
CA ASN A 451 21.07 -29.85 -10.89
C ASN A 451 21.01 -28.35 -11.26
N GLY A 452 22.17 -27.78 -11.62
CA GLY A 452 22.33 -26.37 -11.97
C GLY A 452 22.27 -25.37 -10.80
N GLY A 453 22.15 -25.85 -9.57
CA GLY A 453 22.34 -25.08 -8.35
C GLY A 453 23.81 -24.98 -7.97
N THR A 454 24.20 -23.92 -7.26
CA THR A 454 25.58 -23.68 -6.82
C THR A 454 25.60 -23.34 -5.33
N ALA A 455 26.43 -24.03 -4.56
CA ALA A 455 26.73 -23.69 -3.16
C ALA A 455 28.18 -23.20 -3.02
N LEU A 456 28.35 -22.03 -2.43
CA LEU A 456 29.66 -21.41 -2.20
C LEU A 456 29.90 -21.25 -0.71
N ASP A 457 31.11 -21.61 -0.26
CA ASP A 457 31.61 -21.41 1.10
C ASP A 457 30.67 -21.95 2.19
N THR A 458 30.22 -23.22 2.01
CA THR A 458 29.33 -23.88 2.97
C THR A 458 30.10 -24.44 4.15
N GLU A 459 29.63 -24.19 5.37
CA GLU A 459 30.13 -24.76 6.60
C GLU A 459 29.15 -25.82 7.15
N LEU A 460 29.55 -27.08 7.21
CA LEU A 460 28.75 -28.19 7.69
C LEU A 460 29.24 -28.65 9.06
N ASN A 461 28.53 -28.28 10.12
CA ASN A 461 28.89 -28.55 11.51
C ASN A 461 28.09 -29.70 12.14
N GLY A 462 27.27 -30.40 11.38
CA GLY A 462 26.49 -31.53 11.89
C GLY A 462 25.15 -31.79 11.20
N GLY A 463 24.81 -31.01 10.17
CA GLY A 463 23.62 -31.20 9.33
C GLY A 463 23.86 -32.18 8.17
N ILE A 464 22.99 -32.11 7.18
CA ILE A 464 23.05 -32.92 5.99
C ILE A 464 23.08 -32.00 4.75
N MET A 465 24.07 -32.20 3.89
CA MET A 465 24.07 -31.68 2.53
C MET A 465 23.75 -32.83 1.55
N GLN A 466 22.71 -32.66 0.75
CA GLN A 466 22.44 -33.56 -0.37
C GLN A 466 22.81 -32.85 -1.68
N MET A 467 23.54 -33.53 -2.54
CA MET A 467 23.94 -33.00 -3.84
C MET A 467 23.48 -33.92 -4.96
N SER A 468 22.73 -33.39 -5.89
CA SER A 468 22.34 -34.09 -7.11
C SER A 468 23.39 -33.88 -8.22
N SER A 469 23.47 -34.80 -9.15
CA SER A 469 24.35 -34.68 -10.33
C SER A 469 24.08 -33.37 -11.08
N GLY A 470 25.15 -32.65 -11.44
CA GLY A 470 25.08 -31.32 -12.06
C GLY A 470 24.89 -30.17 -11.08
N GLY A 471 24.81 -30.41 -9.78
CA GLY A 471 25.02 -29.43 -8.74
C GLY A 471 26.51 -29.04 -8.62
N ILE A 472 26.79 -27.85 -8.13
CA ILE A 472 28.16 -27.34 -7.95
C ILE A 472 28.35 -26.94 -6.50
N VAL A 473 29.42 -27.44 -5.89
CA VAL A 473 29.89 -27.01 -4.57
C VAL A 473 31.30 -26.44 -4.72
N SER A 474 31.57 -25.28 -4.10
CA SER A 474 32.89 -24.65 -4.12
C SER A 474 33.22 -24.06 -2.78
N GLY A 475 34.38 -24.42 -2.23
CA GLY A 475 34.80 -23.96 -0.90
C GLY A 475 33.90 -24.56 0.19
N MET A 476 34.24 -25.72 0.74
CA MET A 476 33.42 -26.36 1.77
C MET A 476 34.25 -26.74 2.97
N THR A 477 33.72 -26.48 4.15
CA THR A 477 34.31 -26.94 5.42
C THR A 477 33.30 -27.85 6.13
N MET A 478 33.72 -29.05 6.47
CA MET A 478 32.96 -30.01 7.27
C MET A 478 33.71 -30.25 8.60
N THR A 479 33.04 -29.98 9.70
CA THR A 479 33.55 -30.29 11.07
C THR A 479 32.71 -31.41 11.72
N GLY A 480 31.88 -32.06 10.95
CA GLY A 480 30.93 -33.14 11.25
C GLY A 480 29.84 -33.19 10.19
N GLY A 481 28.77 -33.91 10.47
CA GLY A 481 27.64 -34.05 9.53
C GLY A 481 27.90 -34.97 8.34
N SER A 482 26.96 -34.96 7.41
CA SER A 482 27.00 -35.87 6.24
C SER A 482 26.76 -35.10 4.95
N MET A 483 27.57 -35.41 3.95
CA MET A 483 27.33 -35.09 2.53
C MET A 483 26.85 -36.33 1.82
N VAL A 484 25.68 -36.27 1.21
CA VAL A 484 25.07 -37.39 0.48
C VAL A 484 25.04 -37.02 -1.01
N LEU A 485 25.60 -37.89 -1.85
CA LEU A 485 25.60 -37.72 -3.30
C LEU A 485 24.56 -38.65 -3.87
N GLU A 486 23.43 -38.11 -4.32
CA GLU A 486 22.32 -38.89 -4.82
C GLU A 486 22.20 -38.80 -6.34
N ASN A 487 22.35 -39.95 -7.02
CA ASN A 487 21.95 -40.06 -8.40
C ASN A 487 21.54 -41.51 -8.77
N ILE A 488 20.35 -41.66 -9.32
CA ILE A 488 19.76 -42.96 -9.67
C ILE A 488 20.43 -43.59 -10.88
N ASP A 489 21.14 -42.83 -11.72
CA ASP A 489 21.65 -43.28 -13.04
C ASP A 489 23.19 -43.19 -13.16
N GLY A 490 23.92 -43.07 -12.05
CA GLY A 490 25.36 -42.77 -12.04
C GLY A 490 25.63 -41.30 -12.39
N GLY A 491 26.41 -40.60 -11.61
CA GLY A 491 26.63 -39.18 -11.75
C GLY A 491 28.06 -38.75 -11.57
N SER A 492 28.36 -37.56 -12.06
CA SER A 492 29.61 -36.89 -11.78
C SER A 492 29.34 -35.70 -10.85
N PHE A 493 30.01 -35.67 -9.72
CA PHE A 493 29.92 -34.64 -8.70
C PHE A 493 31.24 -33.89 -8.63
N ASN A 494 31.19 -32.56 -8.48
CA ASN A 494 32.39 -31.74 -8.42
C ASN A 494 32.37 -30.85 -7.20
N ILE A 495 33.43 -30.89 -6.42
CA ILE A 495 33.72 -29.93 -5.36
C ILE A 495 34.93 -29.11 -5.82
N ASN A 496 34.65 -27.87 -6.26
CA ASN A 496 35.69 -26.96 -6.74
C ASN A 496 36.40 -26.30 -5.55
N GLY A 497 37.68 -26.04 -5.69
CA GLY A 497 38.50 -25.46 -4.63
C GLY A 497 38.79 -26.43 -3.50
N THR A 498 38.78 -25.94 -2.25
CA THR A 498 39.17 -26.78 -1.11
C THR A 498 37.96 -27.38 -0.40
N LEU A 499 37.96 -28.68 -0.22
CA LEU A 499 37.17 -29.37 0.79
C LEU A 499 38.01 -29.62 2.03
N THR A 500 37.69 -28.97 3.15
CA THR A 500 38.24 -29.32 4.44
C THR A 500 37.24 -30.19 5.19
N ALA A 501 37.59 -31.46 5.43
CA ALA A 501 36.65 -32.42 6.04
C ALA A 501 37.30 -33.08 7.30
N ASN A 502 36.67 -32.83 8.45
CA ASN A 502 37.10 -33.40 9.73
C ASN A 502 35.94 -34.14 10.39
N ASN A 503 36.11 -35.43 10.69
CA ASN A 503 35.11 -36.29 11.34
C ASN A 503 33.73 -36.26 10.65
N ALA A 504 33.72 -36.15 9.34
CA ALA A 504 32.54 -36.05 8.51
C ALA A 504 32.28 -37.38 7.78
N VAL A 505 31.08 -37.50 7.19
CA VAL A 505 30.71 -38.62 6.34
C VAL A 505 30.43 -38.10 4.94
N ILE A 506 30.99 -38.75 3.92
CA ILE A 506 30.66 -38.53 2.51
C ILE A 506 30.09 -39.83 2.00
N ASP A 507 28.81 -39.84 1.74
CA ASP A 507 28.04 -41.02 1.34
C ASP A 507 27.70 -40.91 -0.15
N MET A 508 28.21 -41.87 -0.92
CA MET A 508 27.99 -41.99 -2.36
C MET A 508 27.11 -43.21 -2.67
N THR A 509 26.57 -43.89 -1.64
CA THR A 509 25.74 -45.05 -1.87
C THR A 509 24.34 -44.72 -2.30
N ASP A 510 23.84 -45.42 -3.29
CA ASP A 510 22.45 -45.28 -3.75
C ASP A 510 21.48 -45.74 -2.67
N SER A 511 20.64 -44.86 -2.17
CA SER A 511 19.56 -45.23 -1.25
C SER A 511 18.53 -46.11 -1.95
N SER A 512 18.68 -47.43 -1.83
CA SER A 512 17.62 -48.46 -1.84
C SER A 512 16.75 -48.64 -3.08
N VAL A 513 17.13 -48.23 -4.27
CA VAL A 513 16.44 -48.69 -5.50
C VAL A 513 17.28 -49.76 -6.15
N THR A 514 17.01 -51.04 -5.82
CA THR A 514 17.43 -52.15 -6.64
C THR A 514 16.82 -52.01 -8.02
N ARG A 515 17.49 -51.26 -8.91
CA ARG A 515 17.19 -51.28 -10.32
C ARG A 515 17.57 -52.67 -10.86
N ALA A 516 16.64 -53.37 -11.49
CA ALA A 516 16.94 -54.53 -12.28
C ALA A 516 17.75 -54.08 -13.52
N GLY A 517 19.06 -53.87 -13.37
CA GLY A 517 19.97 -53.38 -14.39
C GLY A 517 21.40 -53.27 -13.84
N THR A 518 22.37 -52.97 -14.68
CA THR A 518 23.77 -52.71 -14.30
C THR A 518 23.84 -51.60 -13.27
N PRO A 519 24.56 -51.78 -12.15
CA PRO A 519 24.77 -50.70 -11.16
C PRO A 519 25.38 -49.48 -11.86
N ALA A 520 24.84 -48.31 -11.61
CA ALA A 520 25.41 -47.05 -12.07
C ALA A 520 26.31 -46.54 -10.96
N TYR A 521 27.60 -46.39 -11.22
CA TYR A 521 28.59 -45.93 -10.26
C TYR A 521 28.86 -44.44 -10.42
N GLU A 522 29.18 -43.79 -9.34
CA GLU A 522 29.35 -42.34 -9.22
C GLU A 522 30.82 -41.97 -9.22
N SER A 523 31.11 -40.72 -9.60
CA SER A 523 32.43 -40.13 -9.49
C SER A 523 32.37 -38.78 -8.77
N LEU A 524 33.12 -38.64 -7.68
CA LEU A 524 33.32 -37.41 -6.97
C LEU A 524 34.73 -36.87 -7.29
N THR A 525 34.78 -35.71 -7.92
CA THR A 525 36.04 -34.97 -8.15
C THR A 525 36.19 -33.85 -7.16
N ILE A 526 37.34 -33.78 -6.49
CA ILE A 526 37.68 -32.73 -5.48
C ILE A 526 39.01 -32.12 -5.90
N ASP A 527 39.06 -30.77 -6.06
CA ASP A 527 40.30 -30.09 -6.44
C ASP A 527 41.37 -30.21 -5.32
N THR A 528 40.99 -29.96 -4.07
CA THR A 528 41.90 -30.11 -2.94
C THR A 528 41.15 -30.68 -1.75
N LEU A 529 41.64 -31.76 -1.19
CA LEU A 529 41.10 -32.38 0.03
C LEU A 529 42.08 -32.20 1.21
N SER A 530 41.55 -31.73 2.32
CA SER A 530 42.28 -31.59 3.58
C SER A 530 41.43 -32.03 4.76
N GLY A 531 42.05 -32.31 5.89
CA GLY A 531 41.38 -32.71 7.14
C GLY A 531 41.73 -34.11 7.60
N SER A 532 40.93 -34.67 8.53
CA SER A 532 41.18 -35.97 9.14
C SER A 532 39.91 -36.58 9.70
N GLY A 533 39.87 -37.92 9.77
CA GLY A 533 38.76 -38.69 10.36
C GLY A 533 37.49 -38.72 9.50
N THR A 534 37.56 -38.35 8.21
CA THR A 534 36.46 -38.40 7.28
C THR A 534 36.24 -39.82 6.77
N THR A 535 34.98 -40.26 6.74
CA THR A 535 34.54 -41.55 6.22
C THR A 535 33.92 -41.38 4.85
N PHE A 536 34.40 -42.11 3.85
CA PHE A 536 33.74 -42.25 2.55
C PHE A 536 32.99 -43.59 2.51
N ILE A 537 31.72 -43.54 2.20
CA ILE A 537 30.89 -44.74 1.98
C ILE A 537 30.65 -44.85 0.47
N LEU A 538 31.05 -45.99 -0.10
CA LEU A 538 31.11 -46.20 -1.55
C LEU A 538 30.40 -47.49 -1.94
N ASP A 539 29.70 -47.50 -3.06
CA ASP A 539 29.23 -48.72 -3.69
C ASP A 539 30.35 -49.36 -4.52
N THR A 540 30.58 -50.63 -4.30
CA THR A 540 31.60 -51.39 -5.01
C THR A 540 31.09 -52.76 -5.42
N ASP A 541 31.38 -53.17 -6.69
CA ASP A 541 31.20 -54.54 -7.14
C ASP A 541 32.56 -55.26 -7.11
N LEU A 542 32.61 -56.39 -6.46
CA LEU A 542 33.81 -57.22 -6.38
C LEU A 542 34.24 -57.85 -7.70
N ALA A 543 33.46 -57.68 -8.79
CA ALA A 543 33.69 -58.28 -10.09
C ALA A 543 34.70 -57.53 -10.98
N GLY A 544 35.21 -56.36 -10.63
CA GLY A 544 36.23 -55.61 -11.39
C GLY A 544 36.35 -54.12 -11.02
N GLU A 545 37.54 -53.52 -11.26
CA GLU A 545 37.86 -52.10 -10.95
C GLU A 545 36.99 -51.05 -11.66
N ALA A 546 36.26 -51.46 -12.72
CA ALA A 546 35.36 -50.56 -13.45
C ALA A 546 34.01 -50.37 -12.75
N ASN A 547 33.71 -51.18 -11.74
CA ASN A 547 32.42 -51.31 -11.09
C ASN A 547 32.48 -50.81 -9.65
N SER A 548 32.82 -49.57 -9.44
CA SER A 548 32.84 -48.93 -8.12
C SER A 548 32.72 -47.41 -8.24
N ASP A 549 32.17 -46.79 -7.21
CA ASP A 549 32.25 -45.34 -7.03
C ASP A 549 33.72 -44.89 -6.95
N LYS A 550 33.98 -43.67 -7.38
CA LYS A 550 35.33 -43.12 -7.47
C LYS A 550 35.44 -41.75 -6.81
N VAL A 551 36.45 -41.63 -5.96
CA VAL A 551 36.89 -40.33 -5.45
C VAL A 551 38.19 -39.94 -6.17
N ILE A 552 38.17 -38.81 -6.86
CA ILE A 552 39.29 -38.28 -7.65
C ILE A 552 39.76 -36.99 -7.03
N ILE A 553 41.04 -36.89 -6.65
CA ILE A 553 41.62 -35.64 -6.14
C ILE A 553 42.63 -35.18 -7.21
N THR A 554 42.47 -33.92 -7.66
CA THR A 554 43.21 -33.40 -8.82
C THR A 554 44.33 -32.41 -8.42
#